data_d643d80f59c70ec5685a6414515dbf14
#
_entry.id   d643d80f59c70ec5685a6414515dbf14
#
_cell.length_a   1.000
_cell.length_b   1.000
_cell.length_c   1.000
_cell.angle_alpha   90.00
_cell.angle_beta   90.00
_cell.angle_gamma   90.00
#
_symmetry.space_group_name_H-M   'P 1'
#
loop_
_entity.id
_entity.type
_entity.pdbx_description
1 polymer ?
#
loop_
_entity_poly.entity_id
_entity_poly.type
_entity_poly.pdbx_seq_one_letter_code
_entity_poly.pdbx_strand_id
1 'polypeptide(L)'
;MKYLLGYDVGSSSVKVALLDIETGKALATGTSPDQEMGMIAHEAGWAEQHPDSWWQEAVNATHKLKAKYPFDPALVAGIGISYQMHGLVVVDKDLRPLRPSIIWCDSRAVEIGNHAFDDLGNDYSLQHLLNSPGNFTASKLKWVKDKEPQIFEQIRYFMLPGDYLALRMSGTPQTTVSGLSEGIFWDFAEQKVSQKLLDLYGFDSSLIPEIVDTFSPQSQLSASAAAELGLKAGIPLAYRAGDQPNNAFSLNVLNPGEVATTAGTSGVVYGINAQATSDPLSRVNTFVHVNSTPEEQRNGVLLCVNGTGILNSWVRRFAGGISYDEMNQQAAQTPVGAEGLTFLPFGNGAERVLENRLLGGQLQGINFNTHTPAHVFRAAQEGIVFALQYGLQVMKEMGVQTHTVRAGHANLFLSPLFREAFANTTGATIELYDTDGAQGAARAAGIGTGVFDFKSAFNGLTQIATVEPLADLQEKYANTYAVWEEALKKI
;
A
#
# COMPACT_ATOMS: atom_id res chain seq x y z
N MET A 1 9.53 -30.53 7.68
CA MET A 1 8.65 -29.37 7.42
C MET A 1 9.34 -28.17 8.05
N LYS A 2 9.63 -27.12 7.29
CA LYS A 2 10.19 -25.86 7.79
C LYS A 2 9.25 -24.71 7.42
N TYR A 3 9.35 -23.61 8.12
CA TYR A 3 8.37 -22.53 8.02
C TYR A 3 9.03 -21.18 7.75
N LEU A 4 8.26 -20.26 7.19
CA LEU A 4 8.54 -18.82 7.13
C LEU A 4 7.41 -18.08 7.83
N LEU A 5 7.72 -16.99 8.52
CA LEU A 5 6.75 -16.08 9.10
C LEU A 5 6.79 -14.75 8.33
N GLY A 6 5.61 -14.23 8.04
CA GLY A 6 5.45 -12.88 7.49
C GLY A 6 4.51 -12.07 8.34
N TYR A 7 4.91 -10.85 8.66
CA TYR A 7 4.09 -9.86 9.36
C TYR A 7 3.63 -8.79 8.38
N ASP A 8 2.40 -8.34 8.54
CA ASP A 8 1.83 -7.21 7.81
C ASP A 8 1.26 -6.21 8.83
N VAL A 9 1.94 -5.07 8.95
CA VAL A 9 1.67 -4.04 9.96
C VAL A 9 0.86 -2.92 9.35
N GLY A 10 -0.46 -3.03 9.43
CA GLY A 10 -1.37 -1.95 9.04
C GLY A 10 -1.64 -0.98 10.20
N SER A 11 -2.37 0.11 9.88
CA SER A 11 -2.86 1.05 10.89
C SER A 11 -4.06 0.53 11.69
N SER A 12 -4.80 -0.44 11.14
CA SER A 12 -5.96 -1.04 11.81
C SER A 12 -5.63 -2.29 12.59
N SER A 13 -4.65 -3.09 12.13
CA SER A 13 -4.28 -4.36 12.75
C SER A 13 -2.92 -4.84 12.28
N VAL A 14 -2.35 -5.81 12.99
CA VAL A 14 -1.18 -6.57 12.57
C VAL A 14 -1.63 -7.99 12.24
N LYS A 15 -1.26 -8.46 11.05
CA LYS A 15 -1.48 -9.83 10.61
C LYS A 15 -0.15 -10.58 10.56
N VAL A 16 -0.16 -11.86 10.93
CA VAL A 16 0.97 -12.77 10.77
C VAL A 16 0.52 -14.02 10.00
N ALA A 17 1.35 -14.50 9.07
CA ALA A 17 1.13 -15.73 8.32
C ALA A 17 2.27 -16.72 8.55
N LEU A 18 1.93 -18.00 8.70
CA LEU A 18 2.86 -19.12 8.72
C LEU A 18 2.81 -19.81 7.36
N LEU A 19 3.93 -19.83 6.66
CA LEU A 19 4.06 -20.44 5.34
C LEU A 19 4.92 -21.70 5.42
N ASP A 20 4.45 -22.78 4.82
CA ASP A 20 5.23 -24.01 4.66
C ASP A 20 6.19 -23.89 3.48
N ILE A 21 7.47 -24.14 3.72
CA ILE A 21 8.52 -24.01 2.70
C ILE A 21 8.39 -25.06 1.59
N GLU A 22 7.95 -26.28 1.92
CA GLU A 22 7.88 -27.36 0.94
C GLU A 22 6.75 -27.16 -0.08
N THR A 23 5.60 -26.67 0.38
CA THR A 23 4.41 -26.47 -0.46
C THR A 23 4.23 -25.03 -0.95
N GLY A 24 4.91 -24.07 -0.33
CA GLY A 24 4.72 -22.65 -0.58
C GLY A 24 3.36 -22.11 -0.16
N LYS A 25 2.57 -22.87 0.62
CA LYS A 25 1.21 -22.49 1.06
C LYS A 25 1.20 -21.93 2.47
N ALA A 26 0.31 -20.99 2.72
CA ALA A 26 0.01 -20.54 4.06
C ALA A 26 -0.76 -21.64 4.82
N LEU A 27 -0.26 -22.00 6.01
CA LEU A 27 -0.89 -23.00 6.88
C LEU A 27 -1.90 -22.38 7.83
N ALA A 28 -1.61 -21.17 8.31
CA ALA A 28 -2.48 -20.42 9.19
C ALA A 28 -2.12 -18.94 9.20
N THR A 29 -3.08 -18.13 9.64
CA THR A 29 -2.90 -16.70 9.88
C THR A 29 -3.44 -16.33 11.26
N GLY A 30 -2.79 -15.34 11.89
CA GLY A 30 -3.24 -14.69 13.12
C GLY A 30 -3.40 -13.19 12.85
N THR A 31 -4.42 -12.56 13.40
CA THR A 31 -4.66 -11.11 13.29
C THR A 31 -4.96 -10.53 14.66
N SER A 32 -4.43 -9.37 14.97
CA SER A 32 -4.67 -8.66 16.22
C SER A 32 -4.59 -7.14 15.99
N PRO A 33 -5.41 -6.33 16.66
CA PRO A 33 -6.53 -6.74 17.52
C PRO A 33 -7.75 -7.22 16.72
N ASP A 34 -8.80 -7.64 17.42
CA ASP A 34 -10.08 -8.03 16.79
C ASP A 34 -10.93 -6.81 16.38
N GLN A 35 -10.64 -5.65 16.96
CA GLN A 35 -11.19 -4.34 16.59
C GLN A 35 -10.04 -3.47 16.11
N GLU A 36 -10.34 -2.47 15.26
CA GLU A 36 -9.31 -1.59 14.72
C GLU A 36 -8.51 -0.91 15.84
N MET A 37 -7.18 -0.81 15.66
CA MET A 37 -6.30 -0.07 16.57
C MET A 37 -6.73 1.38 16.68
N GLY A 38 -6.64 1.93 17.89
CA GLY A 38 -6.93 3.35 18.14
C GLY A 38 -5.99 4.29 17.37
N MET A 39 -6.54 5.42 16.99
CA MET A 39 -5.82 6.52 16.35
C MET A 39 -5.89 7.76 17.25
N ILE A 40 -4.76 8.46 17.39
CA ILE A 40 -4.67 9.72 18.11
C ILE A 40 -4.81 10.85 17.08
N ALA A 41 -5.81 11.70 17.24
CA ALA A 41 -6.07 12.85 16.37
C ALA A 41 -6.36 14.08 17.25
N HIS A 42 -5.31 14.83 17.57
CA HIS A 42 -5.44 16.04 18.39
C HIS A 42 -6.01 17.24 17.60
N GLU A 43 -5.80 17.26 16.30
CA GLU A 43 -6.30 18.29 15.38
C GLU A 43 -6.89 17.64 14.12
N ALA A 44 -7.70 18.39 13.40
CA ALA A 44 -8.26 17.92 12.12
C ALA A 44 -7.12 17.63 11.12
N GLY A 45 -7.16 16.45 10.51
CA GLY A 45 -6.13 15.99 9.57
C GLY A 45 -4.89 15.38 10.24
N TRP A 46 -4.81 15.35 11.57
CA TRP A 46 -3.75 14.64 12.28
C TRP A 46 -4.12 13.18 12.50
N ALA A 47 -3.11 12.31 12.40
CA ALA A 47 -3.25 10.88 12.66
C ALA A 47 -1.94 10.30 13.21
N GLU A 48 -2.00 9.82 14.43
CA GLU A 48 -0.85 9.25 15.12
C GLU A 48 -1.19 7.92 15.77
N GLN A 49 -0.17 7.07 15.94
CA GLN A 49 -0.26 5.83 16.72
C GLN A 49 1.02 5.63 17.53
N HIS A 50 0.90 5.03 18.72
CA HIS A 50 2.09 4.63 19.48
C HIS A 50 2.78 3.45 18.78
N PRO A 51 4.08 3.56 18.41
CA PRO A 51 4.77 2.46 17.72
C PRO A 51 4.81 1.14 18.51
N ASP A 52 4.84 1.23 19.85
CA ASP A 52 4.80 0.07 20.73
C ASP A 52 3.48 -0.70 20.65
N SER A 53 2.37 -0.07 20.24
CA SER A 53 1.12 -0.79 20.00
C SER A 53 1.24 -1.78 18.84
N TRP A 54 1.97 -1.45 17.78
CA TRP A 54 2.22 -2.38 16.67
C TRP A 54 3.02 -3.60 17.13
N TRP A 55 4.03 -3.37 17.99
CA TRP A 55 4.77 -4.47 18.61
C TRP A 55 3.87 -5.38 19.44
N GLN A 56 3.05 -4.79 20.32
CA GLN A 56 2.13 -5.55 21.14
C GLN A 56 1.15 -6.38 20.31
N GLU A 57 0.62 -5.79 19.23
CA GLU A 57 -0.29 -6.50 18.35
C GLU A 57 0.43 -7.54 17.48
N ALA A 58 1.70 -7.36 17.14
CA ALA A 58 2.52 -8.40 16.51
C ALA A 58 2.72 -9.62 17.45
N VAL A 59 2.97 -9.37 18.73
CA VAL A 59 3.05 -10.41 19.78
C VAL A 59 1.71 -11.14 19.89
N ASN A 60 0.60 -10.40 20.04
CA ASN A 60 -0.74 -10.96 20.16
C ASN A 60 -1.13 -11.80 18.93
N ALA A 61 -0.86 -11.28 17.71
CA ALA A 61 -1.14 -11.99 16.45
C ALA A 61 -0.35 -13.30 16.35
N THR A 62 0.94 -13.28 16.78
CA THR A 62 1.79 -14.47 16.79
C THR A 62 1.25 -15.53 17.78
N HIS A 63 0.81 -15.12 18.96
CA HIS A 63 0.19 -16.03 19.92
C HIS A 63 -1.14 -16.61 19.41
N LYS A 64 -2.00 -15.79 18.77
CA LYS A 64 -3.23 -16.26 18.11
C LYS A 64 -2.92 -17.26 17.00
N LEU A 65 -1.90 -16.99 16.17
CA LEU A 65 -1.44 -17.93 15.14
C LEU A 65 -1.03 -19.27 15.74
N LYS A 66 -0.17 -19.26 16.78
CA LYS A 66 0.32 -20.48 17.44
C LYS A 66 -0.80 -21.27 18.14
N ALA A 67 -1.78 -20.59 18.70
CA ALA A 67 -2.96 -21.23 19.30
C ALA A 67 -3.82 -21.93 18.23
N LYS A 68 -3.94 -21.33 17.04
CA LYS A 68 -4.70 -21.88 15.91
C LYS A 68 -3.95 -23.03 15.21
N TYR A 69 -2.64 -22.90 15.08
CA TYR A 69 -1.77 -23.89 14.44
C TYR A 69 -0.45 -24.03 15.21
N PRO A 70 -0.38 -24.99 16.16
CA PRO A 70 0.85 -25.25 16.91
C PRO A 70 1.98 -25.71 15.99
N PHE A 71 3.15 -25.10 16.12
CA PHE A 71 4.37 -25.45 15.37
C PHE A 71 5.60 -25.33 16.25
N ASP A 72 6.67 -26.03 15.87
CA ASP A 72 7.97 -25.89 16.54
C ASP A 72 8.68 -24.62 16.07
N PRO A 73 8.91 -23.62 16.94
CA PRO A 73 9.62 -22.39 16.59
C PRO A 73 11.04 -22.60 16.07
N ALA A 74 11.67 -23.73 16.37
CA ALA A 74 13.02 -24.07 15.88
C ALA A 74 13.03 -24.36 14.38
N LEU A 75 11.87 -24.60 13.77
CA LEU A 75 11.72 -24.86 12.34
C LEU A 75 11.42 -23.60 11.51
N VAL A 76 11.34 -22.44 12.14
CA VAL A 76 11.16 -21.15 11.42
C VAL A 76 12.50 -20.72 10.84
N ALA A 77 12.59 -20.63 9.51
CA ALA A 77 13.79 -20.32 8.76
C ALA A 77 14.02 -18.83 8.53
N GLY A 78 12.97 -18.01 8.61
CA GLY A 78 13.05 -16.57 8.40
C GLY A 78 11.78 -15.82 8.71
N ILE A 79 11.92 -14.51 8.92
CA ILE A 79 10.85 -13.55 9.19
C ILE A 79 10.90 -12.44 8.14
N GLY A 80 9.75 -12.07 7.57
CA GLY A 80 9.59 -10.90 6.71
C GLY A 80 8.54 -9.93 7.26
N ILE A 81 8.69 -8.66 6.92
CA ILE A 81 7.84 -7.57 7.40
C ILE A 81 7.32 -6.75 6.24
N SER A 82 5.99 -6.66 6.12
CA SER A 82 5.25 -5.67 5.34
C SER A 82 4.70 -4.62 6.32
N TYR A 83 4.59 -3.36 5.89
CA TYR A 83 4.16 -2.30 6.79
C TYR A 83 3.45 -1.15 6.06
N GLN A 84 2.55 -0.45 6.77
CA GLN A 84 1.93 0.80 6.30
C GLN A 84 3.00 1.81 5.90
N MET A 85 2.90 2.35 4.68
CA MET A 85 3.89 3.23 4.08
C MET A 85 3.92 4.64 4.72
N HIS A 86 4.97 5.40 4.45
CA HIS A 86 5.10 6.86 4.70
C HIS A 86 4.98 7.31 6.16
N GLY A 87 4.91 6.39 7.12
CA GLY A 87 4.91 6.74 8.54
C GLY A 87 6.26 7.28 9.00
N LEU A 88 6.25 8.04 10.09
CA LEU A 88 7.46 8.54 10.75
C LEU A 88 7.50 8.05 12.19
N VAL A 89 8.49 7.23 12.52
CA VAL A 89 8.89 6.91 13.89
C VAL A 89 10.23 7.59 14.14
N VAL A 90 10.40 8.23 15.31
CA VAL A 90 11.66 8.82 15.74
C VAL A 90 12.10 8.20 17.06
N VAL A 91 13.36 7.80 17.15
CA VAL A 91 13.93 7.14 18.33
C VAL A 91 15.14 7.88 18.87
N ASP A 92 15.33 7.79 20.18
CA ASP A 92 16.46 8.37 20.90
C ASP A 92 17.74 7.49 20.79
N LYS A 93 18.80 7.88 21.51
CA LYS A 93 20.08 7.15 21.60
C LYS A 93 19.93 5.74 22.21
N ASP A 94 18.89 5.52 23.01
CA ASP A 94 18.59 4.24 23.65
C ASP A 94 17.57 3.42 22.80
N LEU A 95 17.30 3.89 21.56
CA LEU A 95 16.40 3.30 20.56
C LEU A 95 14.92 3.24 21.02
N ARG A 96 14.52 4.17 21.90
CA ARG A 96 13.14 4.31 22.39
C ARG A 96 12.39 5.36 21.60
N PRO A 97 11.10 5.12 21.26
CA PRO A 97 10.28 6.14 20.58
C PRO A 97 10.19 7.42 21.42
N LEU A 98 10.43 8.55 20.78
CA LEU A 98 10.36 9.86 21.42
C LEU A 98 8.94 10.45 21.45
N ARG A 99 8.07 9.96 20.56
CA ARG A 99 6.70 10.41 20.40
C ARG A 99 5.84 9.36 19.67
N PRO A 100 4.49 9.51 19.65
CA PRO A 100 3.65 8.75 18.74
C PRO A 100 4.08 8.94 17.28
N SER A 101 4.02 7.89 16.49
CA SER A 101 4.31 7.91 15.05
C SER A 101 3.28 8.75 14.30
N ILE A 102 3.74 9.63 13.43
CA ILE A 102 2.88 10.30 12.45
C ILE A 102 2.65 9.29 11.32
N ILE A 103 1.41 8.78 11.15
CA ILE A 103 1.11 7.71 10.21
C ILE A 103 0.75 8.24 8.81
N TRP A 104 0.50 7.34 7.86
CA TRP A 104 0.35 7.63 6.44
C TRP A 104 -0.79 8.61 6.10
N CYS A 105 -1.91 8.54 6.80
CA CYS A 105 -3.10 9.37 6.54
C CYS A 105 -3.06 10.75 7.23
N ASP A 106 -2.02 11.06 8.01
CA ASP A 106 -1.80 12.38 8.60
C ASP A 106 -1.45 13.41 7.53
N SER A 107 -2.04 14.59 7.58
CA SER A 107 -1.86 15.65 6.58
C SER A 107 -1.09 16.88 7.06
N ARG A 108 -0.56 16.88 8.31
CA ARG A 108 0.09 18.06 8.90
C ARG A 108 1.32 18.59 8.15
N ALA A 109 2.00 17.71 7.40
CA ALA A 109 3.23 18.05 6.69
C ALA A 109 3.02 18.45 5.21
N VAL A 110 1.76 18.50 4.73
CA VAL A 110 1.45 18.81 3.32
C VAL A 110 2.04 20.15 2.89
N GLU A 111 1.83 21.22 3.66
CA GLU A 111 2.36 22.55 3.34
C GLU A 111 3.90 22.59 3.31
N ILE A 112 4.55 21.85 4.22
CA ILE A 112 6.02 21.73 4.25
C ILE A 112 6.50 21.06 2.95
N GLY A 113 5.83 20.00 2.52
CA GLY A 113 6.19 19.31 1.28
C GLY A 113 5.92 20.16 0.03
N ASN A 114 4.85 20.96 0.02
CA ASN A 114 4.56 21.88 -1.08
C ASN A 114 5.65 22.96 -1.19
N HIS A 115 6.03 23.61 -0.09
CA HIS A 115 7.12 24.57 -0.08
C HIS A 115 8.44 23.94 -0.51
N ALA A 116 8.73 22.71 -0.07
CA ALA A 116 9.94 22.01 -0.47
C ALA A 116 9.95 21.68 -1.97
N PHE A 117 8.80 21.40 -2.58
CA PHE A 117 8.69 21.19 -4.02
C PHE A 117 9.07 22.44 -4.81
N ASP A 118 8.62 23.62 -4.34
CA ASP A 118 8.97 24.92 -4.93
C ASP A 118 10.46 25.27 -4.69
N ASP A 119 10.97 25.09 -3.48
CA ASP A 119 12.34 25.44 -3.08
C ASP A 119 13.40 24.54 -3.75
N LEU A 120 13.13 23.24 -3.90
CA LEU A 120 14.00 22.32 -4.64
C LEU A 120 13.97 22.60 -6.14
N GLY A 121 12.87 23.14 -6.62
CA GLY A 121 12.48 23.26 -8.01
C GLY A 121 11.79 21.99 -8.52
N ASN A 122 10.70 22.18 -9.27
CA ASN A 122 9.86 21.10 -9.78
C ASN A 122 10.68 20.11 -10.62
N ASP A 123 11.56 20.63 -11.51
CA ASP A 123 12.39 19.77 -12.36
C ASP A 123 13.30 18.85 -11.54
N TYR A 124 13.95 19.38 -10.49
CA TYR A 124 14.76 18.53 -9.62
C TYR A 124 13.92 17.48 -8.88
N SER A 125 12.82 17.89 -8.28
CA SER A 125 11.95 16.96 -7.55
C SER A 125 11.43 15.85 -8.46
N LEU A 126 11.01 16.18 -9.67
CA LEU A 126 10.47 15.22 -10.63
C LEU A 126 11.53 14.33 -11.30
N GLN A 127 12.78 14.79 -11.43
CA GLN A 127 13.86 14.00 -12.03
C GLN A 127 14.67 13.19 -11.01
N HIS A 128 14.85 13.70 -9.78
CA HIS A 128 15.70 13.11 -8.77
C HIS A 128 14.89 12.36 -7.68
N LEU A 129 13.75 12.92 -7.24
CA LEU A 129 12.91 12.30 -6.22
C LEU A 129 11.72 11.54 -6.82
N LEU A 130 11.43 11.76 -8.10
CA LEU A 130 10.28 11.25 -8.88
C LEU A 130 8.91 11.61 -8.27
N ASN A 131 8.89 12.47 -7.29
CA ASN A 131 7.69 12.88 -6.55
C ASN A 131 7.86 14.31 -6.05
N SER A 132 6.72 14.98 -5.80
CA SER A 132 6.71 16.10 -4.87
C SER A 132 7.01 15.56 -3.45
N PRO A 133 7.79 16.27 -2.61
CA PRO A 133 8.01 15.88 -1.22
C PRO A 133 6.72 15.71 -0.39
N GLY A 134 5.65 16.40 -0.76
CA GLY A 134 4.29 16.18 -0.29
C GLY A 134 4.15 15.86 1.20
N ASN A 135 3.32 14.90 1.53
CA ASN A 135 3.05 14.45 2.90
C ASN A 135 3.79 13.14 3.23
N PHE A 136 5.06 13.04 2.89
CA PHE A 136 5.87 11.85 3.11
C PHE A 136 6.76 11.97 4.36
N THR A 137 7.48 10.91 4.69
CA THR A 137 8.28 10.79 5.91
C THR A 137 9.27 11.95 6.09
N ALA A 138 9.92 12.41 5.02
CA ALA A 138 10.85 13.53 5.07
C ALA A 138 10.19 14.84 5.52
N SER A 139 9.03 15.16 4.97
CA SER A 139 8.26 16.35 5.34
C SER A 139 7.68 16.25 6.77
N LYS A 140 7.30 15.05 7.20
CA LYS A 140 6.89 14.80 8.60
C LYS A 140 8.05 14.98 9.57
N LEU A 141 9.25 14.53 9.22
CA LEU A 141 10.45 14.77 10.04
C LEU A 141 10.79 16.26 10.10
N LYS A 142 10.61 17.00 8.99
CA LYS A 142 10.77 18.46 8.97
C LYS A 142 9.75 19.15 9.87
N TRP A 143 8.51 18.68 9.88
CA TRP A 143 7.49 19.17 10.80
C TRP A 143 7.92 18.98 12.26
N VAL A 144 8.45 17.81 12.63
CA VAL A 144 8.97 17.56 13.99
C VAL A 144 10.12 18.52 14.31
N LYS A 145 11.05 18.76 13.37
CA LYS A 145 12.13 19.72 13.55
C LYS A 145 11.63 21.13 13.86
N ASP A 146 10.61 21.58 13.12
CA ASP A 146 10.14 22.97 13.21
C ASP A 146 9.16 23.19 14.37
N LYS A 147 8.34 22.19 14.71
CA LYS A 147 7.27 22.33 15.71
C LYS A 147 7.59 21.69 17.04
N GLU A 148 8.50 20.72 17.07
CA GLU A 148 8.92 19.98 18.25
C GLU A 148 10.45 19.93 18.37
N PRO A 149 11.16 21.08 18.35
CA PRO A 149 12.64 21.12 18.30
C PRO A 149 13.29 20.37 19.44
N GLN A 150 12.70 20.38 20.63
CA GLN A 150 13.21 19.65 21.80
C GLN A 150 13.16 18.12 21.60
N ILE A 151 12.20 17.61 20.83
CA ILE A 151 12.14 16.20 20.43
C ILE A 151 13.17 15.95 19.34
N PHE A 152 13.24 16.84 18.33
CA PHE A 152 14.15 16.69 17.21
C PHE A 152 15.63 16.61 17.66
N GLU A 153 16.05 17.41 18.62
CA GLU A 153 17.42 17.41 19.20
C GLU A 153 17.79 16.07 19.86
N GLN A 154 16.83 15.25 20.25
CA GLN A 154 17.04 13.95 20.88
C GLN A 154 17.03 12.81 19.88
N ILE A 155 16.66 13.06 18.61
CA ILE A 155 16.54 12.00 17.60
C ILE A 155 17.92 11.43 17.29
N ARG A 156 18.06 10.12 17.48
CA ARG A 156 19.20 9.37 16.98
C ARG A 156 18.95 8.84 15.58
N TYR A 157 17.74 8.30 15.33
CA TYR A 157 17.32 7.81 14.03
C TYR A 157 15.86 8.15 13.76
N PHE A 158 15.52 8.43 12.49
CA PHE A 158 14.16 8.28 12.01
C PHE A 158 13.98 6.90 11.37
N MET A 159 12.76 6.39 11.39
CA MET A 159 12.41 5.05 10.91
C MET A 159 11.03 5.05 10.28
N LEU A 160 10.82 4.13 9.34
CA LEU A 160 9.50 3.73 8.88
C LEU A 160 8.86 2.74 9.87
N PRO A 161 7.54 2.51 9.83
CA PRO A 161 6.88 1.59 10.76
C PRO A 161 7.47 0.18 10.76
N GLY A 162 7.84 -0.35 9.59
CA GLY A 162 8.48 -1.67 9.48
C GLY A 162 9.92 -1.70 9.99
N ASP A 163 10.66 -0.61 9.84
CA ASP A 163 12.00 -0.48 10.41
C ASP A 163 11.93 -0.52 11.94
N TYR A 164 10.93 0.16 12.52
CA TYR A 164 10.71 0.12 13.96
C TYR A 164 10.30 -1.29 14.46
N LEU A 165 9.41 -1.98 13.74
CA LEU A 165 9.07 -3.35 14.12
C LEU A 165 10.29 -4.27 14.07
N ALA A 166 11.13 -4.15 13.03
CA ALA A 166 12.38 -4.91 12.92
C ALA A 166 13.37 -4.54 14.02
N LEU A 167 13.46 -3.26 14.40
CA LEU A 167 14.23 -2.81 15.55
C LEU A 167 13.76 -3.48 16.85
N ARG A 168 12.45 -3.53 17.09
CA ARG A 168 11.87 -4.21 18.27
C ARG A 168 12.19 -5.71 18.28
N MET A 169 12.22 -6.34 17.11
CA MET A 169 12.55 -7.75 16.95
C MET A 169 14.04 -8.04 17.18
N SER A 170 14.94 -7.17 16.69
CA SER A 170 16.38 -7.47 16.60
C SER A 170 17.25 -6.64 17.55
N GLY A 171 16.84 -5.43 17.89
CA GLY A 171 17.67 -4.42 18.54
C GLY A 171 18.61 -3.68 17.57
N THR A 172 18.52 -3.90 16.24
CA THR A 172 19.42 -3.32 15.24
C THR A 172 18.67 -2.30 14.40
N PRO A 173 19.08 -1.00 14.41
CA PRO A 173 18.45 0.04 13.60
C PRO A 173 18.93 -0.03 12.14
N GLN A 174 18.01 -0.35 11.23
CA GLN A 174 18.28 -0.51 9.80
C GLN A 174 17.10 -0.02 8.98
N THR A 175 17.35 0.35 7.72
CA THR A 175 16.34 0.68 6.71
C THR A 175 16.74 0.10 5.35
N THR A 176 15.91 0.30 4.32
CA THR A 176 16.15 -0.17 2.95
C THR A 176 16.08 0.96 1.94
N VAL A 177 16.65 0.79 0.75
CA VAL A 177 16.49 1.75 -0.35
C VAL A 177 15.01 1.93 -0.72
N SER A 178 14.22 0.84 -0.75
CA SER A 178 12.77 0.92 -0.98
C SER A 178 12.09 1.80 0.07
N GLY A 179 12.43 1.64 1.37
CA GLY A 179 11.93 2.48 2.45
C GLY A 179 12.35 3.94 2.33
N LEU A 180 13.61 4.22 2.02
CA LEU A 180 14.08 5.60 1.80
C LEU A 180 13.39 6.25 0.62
N SER A 181 13.08 5.52 -0.46
CA SER A 181 12.39 6.06 -1.61
C SER A 181 10.94 6.44 -1.29
N GLU A 182 10.21 5.62 -0.55
CA GLU A 182 8.85 5.94 -0.11
C GLU A 182 8.80 7.08 0.91
N GLY A 183 9.88 7.28 1.65
CA GLY A 183 10.06 8.40 2.56
C GLY A 183 10.49 9.70 1.88
N ILE A 184 10.78 9.66 0.57
CA ILE A 184 11.31 10.75 -0.27
C ILE A 184 12.74 11.19 0.18
N PHE A 185 13.56 10.24 0.57
CA PHE A 185 14.99 10.49 0.89
C PHE A 185 15.93 10.00 -0.22
N TRP A 186 15.44 9.28 -1.24
CA TRP A 186 16.25 8.66 -2.27
C TRP A 186 16.32 9.50 -3.54
N ASP A 187 17.52 9.70 -4.06
CA ASP A 187 17.80 10.32 -5.36
C ASP A 187 17.92 9.22 -6.42
N PHE A 188 16.94 9.14 -7.31
CA PHE A 188 16.87 8.10 -8.34
C PHE A 188 17.90 8.32 -9.48
N ALA A 189 18.29 9.55 -9.72
CA ALA A 189 19.30 9.86 -10.75
C ALA A 189 20.70 9.53 -10.27
N GLU A 190 20.99 9.80 -8.99
CA GLU A 190 22.31 9.58 -8.41
C GLU A 190 22.43 8.25 -7.65
N GLN A 191 21.33 7.49 -7.50
CA GLN A 191 21.25 6.19 -6.80
C GLN A 191 21.85 6.25 -5.38
N LYS A 192 21.49 7.29 -4.63
CA LYS A 192 21.92 7.53 -3.26
C LYS A 192 20.91 8.37 -2.47
N VAL A 193 21.15 8.56 -1.20
CA VAL A 193 20.38 9.51 -0.38
C VAL A 193 20.48 10.92 -0.98
N SER A 194 19.36 11.61 -1.12
CA SER A 194 19.29 12.96 -1.68
C SER A 194 19.91 13.99 -0.73
N GLN A 195 21.16 14.33 -0.97
CA GLN A 195 21.86 15.36 -0.17
C GLN A 195 21.16 16.73 -0.29
N LYS A 196 20.64 17.07 -1.47
CA LYS A 196 19.95 18.35 -1.68
C LYS A 196 18.67 18.45 -0.84
N LEU A 197 17.93 17.36 -0.65
CA LEU A 197 16.77 17.33 0.25
C LEU A 197 17.22 17.44 1.72
N LEU A 198 18.27 16.70 2.11
CA LEU A 198 18.83 16.81 3.47
C LEU A 198 19.27 18.24 3.79
N ASP A 199 19.99 18.88 2.87
CA ASP A 199 20.46 20.25 3.03
C ASP A 199 19.29 21.25 3.14
N LEU A 200 18.26 21.12 2.28
CA LEU A 200 17.07 21.98 2.33
C LEU A 200 16.35 21.88 3.67
N TYR A 201 16.16 20.67 4.17
CA TYR A 201 15.51 20.46 5.46
C TYR A 201 16.44 20.64 6.66
N GLY A 202 17.75 20.76 6.40
CA GLY A 202 18.79 20.87 7.40
C GLY A 202 18.90 19.61 8.26
N PHE A 203 18.85 18.45 7.63
CA PHE A 203 19.04 17.15 8.27
C PHE A 203 20.49 16.68 8.16
N ASP A 204 20.99 16.09 9.23
CA ASP A 204 22.25 15.38 9.21
C ASP A 204 22.01 13.94 8.72
N SER A 205 22.88 13.45 7.84
CA SER A 205 22.79 12.08 7.30
C SER A 205 22.90 10.99 8.37
N SER A 206 23.47 11.29 9.54
CA SER A 206 23.53 10.37 10.67
C SER A 206 22.17 10.02 11.28
N LEU A 207 21.12 10.77 10.95
CA LEU A 207 19.74 10.43 11.31
C LEU A 207 19.20 9.20 10.56
N ILE A 208 19.85 8.79 9.45
CA ILE A 208 19.48 7.63 8.64
C ILE A 208 20.14 6.40 9.26
N PRO A 209 19.37 5.33 9.56
CA PRO A 209 19.95 4.06 9.98
C PRO A 209 20.80 3.41 8.88
N GLU A 210 21.52 2.34 9.22
CA GLU A 210 22.23 1.50 8.25
C GLU A 210 21.28 1.05 7.12
N ILE A 211 21.70 1.25 5.87
CA ILE A 211 20.95 0.80 4.69
C ILE A 211 21.33 -0.64 4.37
N VAL A 212 20.32 -1.52 4.28
CA VAL A 212 20.50 -2.94 3.96
C VAL A 212 19.68 -3.32 2.74
N ASP A 213 20.06 -4.42 2.07
CA ASP A 213 19.32 -4.95 0.93
C ASP A 213 17.94 -5.46 1.37
N THR A 214 16.94 -5.23 0.52
CA THR A 214 15.55 -5.63 0.80
C THR A 214 15.42 -7.14 1.01
N PHE A 215 16.11 -7.95 0.20
CA PHE A 215 16.16 -9.41 0.30
C PHE A 215 17.53 -9.88 0.78
N SER A 216 17.76 -9.81 2.08
CA SER A 216 19.02 -10.28 2.70
C SER A 216 18.79 -10.65 4.17
N PRO A 217 19.67 -11.43 4.80
CA PRO A 217 19.64 -11.61 6.25
C PRO A 217 20.05 -10.30 6.94
N GLN A 218 19.08 -9.41 7.14
CA GLN A 218 19.29 -8.05 7.64
C GLN A 218 19.75 -8.03 9.11
N SER A 219 19.08 -8.83 9.94
CA SER A 219 19.36 -8.95 11.38
C SER A 219 18.78 -10.27 11.92
N GLN A 220 18.87 -10.50 13.23
CA GLN A 220 18.39 -11.72 13.86
C GLN A 220 17.44 -11.40 15.01
N LEU A 221 16.43 -12.26 15.20
CA LEU A 221 15.50 -12.16 16.32
C LEU A 221 16.26 -12.26 17.65
N SER A 222 16.17 -11.23 18.48
CA SER A 222 16.81 -11.16 19.79
C SER A 222 16.19 -12.15 20.78
N ALA A 223 16.92 -12.47 21.86
CA ALA A 223 16.42 -13.38 22.88
C ALA A 223 15.18 -12.81 23.60
N SER A 224 15.13 -11.50 23.86
CA SER A 224 13.98 -10.85 24.50
C SER A 224 12.74 -10.88 23.61
N ALA A 225 12.87 -10.46 22.34
CA ALA A 225 11.76 -10.48 21.40
C ALA A 225 11.27 -11.91 21.12
N ALA A 226 12.18 -12.87 21.02
CA ALA A 226 11.84 -14.28 20.86
C ALA A 226 10.99 -14.81 22.03
N ALA A 227 11.32 -14.42 23.27
CA ALA A 227 10.55 -14.80 24.45
C ALA A 227 9.14 -14.20 24.41
N GLU A 228 8.98 -12.92 24.04
CA GLU A 228 7.68 -12.27 23.92
C GLU A 228 6.81 -12.89 22.82
N LEU A 229 7.39 -13.16 21.64
CA LEU A 229 6.70 -13.79 20.51
C LEU A 229 6.46 -15.30 20.68
N GLY A 230 7.10 -15.93 21.68
CA GLY A 230 7.12 -17.39 21.85
C GLY A 230 7.83 -18.09 20.68
N LEU A 231 8.85 -17.48 20.11
CA LEU A 231 9.67 -17.99 19.02
C LEU A 231 11.08 -18.35 19.51
N LYS A 232 11.96 -18.82 18.61
CA LYS A 232 13.35 -19.10 18.88
C LYS A 232 14.22 -17.88 18.58
N ALA A 233 15.15 -17.51 19.45
CA ALA A 233 16.15 -16.49 19.17
C ALA A 233 17.05 -16.90 18.00
N GLY A 234 17.55 -15.90 17.25
CA GLY A 234 18.45 -16.10 16.13
C GLY A 234 17.75 -16.39 14.79
N ILE A 235 16.41 -16.39 14.72
CA ILE A 235 15.70 -16.44 13.43
C ILE A 235 16.05 -15.19 12.62
N PRO A 236 16.49 -15.32 11.34
CA PRO A 236 16.81 -14.18 10.50
C PRO A 236 15.57 -13.31 10.20
N LEU A 237 15.71 -12.00 10.35
CA LEU A 237 14.83 -11.02 9.71
C LEU A 237 15.40 -10.77 8.33
N ALA A 238 14.67 -11.14 7.27
CA ALA A 238 15.28 -11.27 5.95
C ALA A 238 14.52 -10.50 4.84
N TYR A 239 13.53 -9.70 5.22
CA TYR A 239 12.78 -8.85 4.32
C TYR A 239 12.01 -7.78 5.08
N ARG A 240 11.97 -6.57 4.52
CA ARG A 240 11.02 -5.51 4.88
C ARG A 240 10.70 -4.63 3.70
N ALA A 241 9.42 -4.25 3.55
CA ALA A 241 8.95 -3.31 2.54
C ALA A 241 7.60 -2.71 2.92
N GLY A 242 7.29 -1.55 2.35
CA GLY A 242 5.96 -0.95 2.41
C GLY A 242 4.87 -1.90 1.88
N ASP A 243 3.63 -1.72 2.35
CA ASP A 243 2.52 -2.62 2.07
C ASP A 243 2.17 -2.69 0.56
N GLN A 244 2.29 -1.60 -0.19
CA GLN A 244 1.93 -1.60 -1.61
C GLN A 244 2.95 -2.33 -2.48
N PRO A 245 4.28 -2.05 -2.40
CA PRO A 245 5.26 -2.86 -3.12
C PRO A 245 5.28 -4.32 -2.65
N ASN A 246 5.04 -4.60 -1.36
CA ASN A 246 4.90 -5.96 -0.85
C ASN A 246 3.62 -6.65 -1.38
N ASN A 247 2.51 -5.93 -1.51
CA ASN A 247 1.29 -6.49 -2.11
C ASN A 247 1.51 -6.88 -3.58
N ALA A 248 2.19 -6.01 -4.35
CA ALA A 248 2.59 -6.32 -5.72
C ALA A 248 3.48 -7.58 -5.76
N PHE A 249 4.49 -7.65 -4.89
CA PHE A 249 5.32 -8.83 -4.73
C PHE A 249 4.48 -10.07 -4.38
N SER A 250 3.55 -9.98 -3.44
CA SER A 250 2.72 -11.13 -3.02
C SER A 250 1.91 -11.74 -4.17
N LEU A 251 1.56 -10.90 -5.16
CA LEU A 251 0.85 -11.26 -6.38
C LEU A 251 1.78 -11.66 -7.54
N ASN A 252 3.08 -11.84 -7.27
CA ASN A 252 4.10 -12.12 -8.29
C ASN A 252 4.16 -11.06 -9.38
N VAL A 253 4.00 -9.79 -9.01
CA VAL A 253 4.17 -8.62 -9.87
C VAL A 253 5.56 -8.07 -9.63
N LEU A 254 6.50 -8.37 -10.53
CA LEU A 254 7.94 -8.17 -10.37
C LEU A 254 8.59 -7.45 -11.55
N ASN A 255 7.99 -7.56 -12.73
CA ASN A 255 8.62 -7.12 -13.95
C ASN A 255 7.90 -5.92 -14.57
N PRO A 256 8.60 -5.09 -15.36
CA PRO A 256 7.99 -4.00 -16.09
C PRO A 256 6.79 -4.45 -16.93
N GLY A 257 5.70 -3.69 -16.84
CA GLY A 257 4.43 -4.01 -17.51
C GLY A 257 3.50 -4.90 -16.70
N GLU A 258 3.94 -5.46 -15.57
CA GLU A 258 3.05 -6.16 -14.63
C GLU A 258 2.40 -5.17 -13.67
N VAL A 259 1.14 -5.43 -13.32
CA VAL A 259 0.31 -4.54 -12.50
C VAL A 259 -0.40 -5.32 -11.40
N ALA A 260 -0.34 -4.81 -10.19
CA ALA A 260 -1.13 -5.25 -9.06
C ALA A 260 -2.23 -4.23 -8.72
N THR A 261 -3.35 -4.69 -8.18
CA THR A 261 -4.41 -3.79 -7.70
C THR A 261 -5.06 -4.30 -6.43
N THR A 262 -5.54 -3.36 -5.63
CA THR A 262 -6.42 -3.62 -4.49
C THR A 262 -7.60 -2.65 -4.53
N ALA A 263 -8.75 -3.07 -4.02
CA ALA A 263 -9.95 -2.24 -3.94
C ALA A 263 -10.58 -2.41 -2.54
N GLY A 264 -9.79 -2.04 -1.53
CA GLY A 264 -10.19 -1.97 -0.12
C GLY A 264 -10.89 -0.66 0.20
N THR A 265 -10.67 -0.06 1.37
CA THR A 265 -11.20 1.26 1.74
C THR A 265 -10.85 2.30 0.68
N SER A 266 -9.60 2.39 0.29
CA SER A 266 -9.12 3.04 -0.93
C SER A 266 -8.81 2.02 -2.02
N GLY A 267 -8.79 2.44 -3.28
CA GLY A 267 -8.33 1.65 -4.42
C GLY A 267 -6.91 2.01 -4.78
N VAL A 268 -6.06 1.01 -4.93
CA VAL A 268 -4.67 1.20 -5.33
C VAL A 268 -4.38 0.38 -6.57
N VAL A 269 -3.68 1.01 -7.53
CA VAL A 269 -3.04 0.31 -8.64
C VAL A 269 -1.53 0.55 -8.53
N TYR A 270 -0.77 -0.53 -8.66
CA TYR A 270 0.68 -0.51 -8.56
C TYR A 270 1.30 -1.20 -9.78
N GLY A 271 1.87 -0.43 -10.67
CA GLY A 271 2.49 -0.94 -11.91
C GLY A 271 4.01 -0.85 -11.86
N ILE A 272 4.70 -1.84 -12.43
CA ILE A 272 6.16 -1.85 -12.49
C ILE A 272 6.65 -1.19 -13.77
N ASN A 273 7.63 -0.27 -13.64
CA ASN A 273 8.33 0.37 -14.74
C ASN A 273 9.84 0.13 -14.61
N ALA A 274 10.51 -0.13 -15.74
CA ALA A 274 11.97 -0.23 -15.80
C ALA A 274 12.65 1.15 -15.71
N GLN A 275 11.95 2.20 -16.12
CA GLN A 275 12.48 3.56 -16.13
C GLN A 275 12.05 4.33 -14.89
N ALA A 276 12.93 5.16 -14.38
CA ALA A 276 12.65 6.11 -13.32
C ALA A 276 11.89 7.31 -13.93
N THR A 277 10.55 7.23 -13.94
CA THR A 277 9.67 8.25 -14.53
C THR A 277 8.77 8.86 -13.46
N SER A 278 8.44 10.13 -13.63
CA SER A 278 7.49 10.85 -12.78
C SER A 278 6.32 11.39 -13.60
N ASP A 279 5.18 11.59 -12.98
CA ASP A 279 4.08 12.35 -13.55
C ASP A 279 4.34 13.85 -13.35
N PRO A 280 4.32 14.69 -14.41
CA PRO A 280 4.59 16.13 -14.28
C PRO A 280 3.67 16.88 -13.32
N LEU A 281 2.45 16.35 -13.10
CA LEU A 281 1.45 16.91 -12.19
C LEU A 281 1.42 16.19 -10.82
N SER A 282 2.32 15.25 -10.60
CA SER A 282 2.40 14.45 -9.35
C SER A 282 1.08 13.76 -8.96
N ARG A 283 0.29 13.34 -9.94
CA ARG A 283 -1.01 12.65 -9.75
C ARG A 283 -0.86 11.20 -9.30
N VAL A 284 0.30 10.61 -9.54
CA VAL A 284 0.73 9.28 -9.07
C VAL A 284 2.12 9.39 -8.47
N ASN A 285 2.54 8.36 -7.74
CA ASN A 285 3.85 8.33 -7.08
C ASN A 285 4.74 7.24 -7.67
N THR A 286 6.04 7.46 -7.69
CA THR A 286 7.03 6.47 -8.12
C THR A 286 8.00 6.17 -6.98
N PHE A 287 8.17 4.88 -6.66
CA PHE A 287 9.06 4.41 -5.61
C PHE A 287 9.94 3.26 -6.12
N VAL A 288 11.07 3.03 -5.45
CA VAL A 288 11.91 1.87 -5.74
C VAL A 288 11.15 0.60 -5.38
N HIS A 289 10.95 -0.30 -6.36
CA HIS A 289 10.29 -1.57 -6.10
C HIS A 289 11.20 -2.55 -5.36
N VAL A 290 10.58 -3.51 -4.66
CA VAL A 290 11.29 -4.43 -3.74
C VAL A 290 12.44 -5.22 -4.39
N ASN A 291 12.31 -5.60 -5.66
CA ASN A 291 13.32 -6.35 -6.41
C ASN A 291 14.19 -5.50 -7.35
N SER A 292 14.22 -4.19 -7.12
CA SER A 292 15.12 -3.29 -7.83
C SER A 292 16.56 -3.52 -7.38
N THR A 293 17.48 -3.55 -8.34
CA THR A 293 18.93 -3.57 -8.09
C THR A 293 19.61 -2.45 -8.87
N PRO A 294 20.85 -2.08 -8.58
CA PRO A 294 21.59 -1.09 -9.36
C PRO A 294 21.72 -1.47 -10.85
N GLU A 295 21.85 -2.78 -11.14
CA GLU A 295 22.01 -3.31 -12.50
C GLU A 295 20.68 -3.44 -13.23
N GLU A 296 19.59 -3.65 -12.49
CA GLU A 296 18.28 -3.89 -13.05
C GLU A 296 17.22 -3.12 -12.25
N GLN A 297 17.03 -1.85 -12.60
CA GLN A 297 16.10 -0.99 -11.90
C GLN A 297 14.64 -1.44 -12.12
N ARG A 298 13.89 -1.39 -11.03
CA ARG A 298 12.45 -1.64 -10.96
C ARG A 298 11.81 -0.53 -10.14
N ASN A 299 10.90 0.19 -10.74
CA ASN A 299 10.21 1.30 -10.10
C ASN A 299 8.71 0.99 -10.06
N GLY A 300 8.12 1.13 -8.90
CA GLY A 300 6.68 0.96 -8.74
C GLY A 300 5.96 2.30 -8.87
N VAL A 301 5.09 2.40 -9.86
CA VAL A 301 4.19 3.55 -10.04
C VAL A 301 2.90 3.28 -9.31
N LEU A 302 2.58 4.10 -8.32
CA LEU A 302 1.46 3.93 -7.41
C LEU A 302 0.38 4.98 -7.68
N LEU A 303 -0.81 4.50 -8.04
CA LEU A 303 -2.07 5.25 -8.08
C LEU A 303 -2.89 4.93 -6.84
N CYS A 304 -3.46 5.95 -6.20
CA CYS A 304 -4.44 5.78 -5.14
C CYS A 304 -5.72 6.59 -5.45
N VAL A 305 -6.88 5.96 -5.26
CA VAL A 305 -8.21 6.59 -5.31
C VAL A 305 -8.86 6.37 -3.94
N ASN A 306 -9.05 7.45 -3.19
CA ASN A 306 -9.53 7.38 -1.80
C ASN A 306 -10.99 6.91 -1.70
N GLY A 307 -11.82 7.27 -2.68
CA GLY A 307 -13.27 7.04 -2.69
C GLY A 307 -13.68 5.66 -3.19
N THR A 308 -12.99 4.56 -2.85
CA THR A 308 -13.25 3.22 -3.41
C THR A 308 -14.21 2.40 -2.53
N GLY A 309 -13.72 1.50 -1.71
CA GLY A 309 -14.58 0.66 -0.87
C GLY A 309 -15.34 1.44 0.20
N ILE A 310 -14.83 2.62 0.59
CA ILE A 310 -15.56 3.50 1.49
C ILE A 310 -16.85 4.02 0.84
N LEU A 311 -16.85 4.33 -0.45
CA LEU A 311 -18.08 4.65 -1.19
C LEU A 311 -19.02 3.44 -1.21
N ASN A 312 -18.53 2.25 -1.56
CA ASN A 312 -19.34 1.04 -1.60
C ASN A 312 -19.97 0.73 -0.23
N SER A 313 -19.22 0.92 0.85
CA SER A 313 -19.70 0.79 2.23
C SER A 313 -20.72 1.89 2.59
N TRP A 314 -20.51 3.13 2.15
CA TRP A 314 -21.43 4.24 2.38
C TRP A 314 -22.78 3.98 1.70
N VAL A 315 -22.78 3.59 0.42
CA VAL A 315 -23.99 3.24 -0.33
C VAL A 315 -24.74 2.09 0.35
N ARG A 316 -24.04 1.07 0.83
CA ARG A 316 -24.63 -0.05 1.57
C ARG A 316 -25.34 0.42 2.84
N ARG A 317 -24.71 1.30 3.64
CA ARG A 317 -25.31 1.86 4.86
C ARG A 317 -26.54 2.73 4.52
N PHE A 318 -26.43 3.54 3.47
CA PHE A 318 -27.53 4.39 2.99
C PHE A 318 -28.76 3.56 2.56
N ALA A 319 -28.54 2.37 2.00
CA ALA A 319 -29.58 1.42 1.62
C ALA A 319 -30.07 0.52 2.78
N GLY A 320 -29.87 0.92 4.02
CA GLY A 320 -30.36 0.16 5.19
C GLY A 320 -29.47 -1.00 5.63
N GLY A 321 -28.22 -1.09 5.13
CA GLY A 321 -27.24 -2.07 5.60
C GLY A 321 -27.45 -3.50 5.08
N ILE A 322 -28.04 -3.67 3.90
CA ILE A 322 -28.18 -4.97 3.23
C ILE A 322 -26.80 -5.64 3.07
N SER A 323 -26.77 -6.95 2.82
CA SER A 323 -25.52 -7.66 2.58
C SER A 323 -24.85 -7.21 1.28
N TYR A 324 -23.50 -7.33 1.18
CA TYR A 324 -22.80 -7.04 -0.08
C TYR A 324 -23.24 -7.99 -1.21
N ASP A 325 -23.54 -9.24 -0.91
CA ASP A 325 -24.03 -10.20 -1.90
C ASP A 325 -25.38 -9.77 -2.48
N GLU A 326 -26.32 -9.32 -1.63
CA GLU A 326 -27.60 -8.82 -2.08
C GLU A 326 -27.45 -7.53 -2.92
N MET A 327 -26.57 -6.61 -2.46
CA MET A 327 -26.26 -5.38 -3.20
C MET A 327 -25.68 -5.69 -4.59
N ASN A 328 -24.74 -6.67 -4.68
CA ASN A 328 -24.15 -7.11 -5.93
C ASN A 328 -25.18 -7.77 -6.86
N GLN A 329 -26.08 -8.60 -6.31
CA GLN A 329 -27.15 -9.25 -7.08
C GLN A 329 -28.10 -8.23 -7.68
N GLN A 330 -28.53 -7.23 -6.91
CA GLN A 330 -29.40 -6.15 -7.40
C GLN A 330 -28.69 -5.30 -8.46
N ALA A 331 -27.43 -4.92 -8.23
CA ALA A 331 -26.64 -4.17 -9.19
C ALA A 331 -26.47 -4.90 -10.54
N ALA A 332 -26.28 -6.22 -10.49
CA ALA A 332 -26.13 -7.05 -11.70
C ALA A 332 -27.39 -7.12 -12.60
N GLN A 333 -28.57 -6.82 -12.04
CA GLN A 333 -29.82 -6.77 -12.81
C GLN A 333 -29.99 -5.46 -13.59
N THR A 334 -29.18 -4.46 -13.29
CA THR A 334 -29.20 -3.14 -13.93
C THR A 334 -28.25 -3.15 -15.14
N PRO A 335 -28.61 -2.54 -16.28
CA PRO A 335 -27.73 -2.52 -17.44
C PRO A 335 -26.45 -1.69 -17.21
N VAL A 336 -25.41 -1.94 -18.03
CA VAL A 336 -24.17 -1.15 -18.06
C VAL A 336 -24.51 0.33 -18.20
N GLY A 337 -23.89 1.17 -17.41
CA GLY A 337 -24.12 2.61 -17.35
C GLY A 337 -25.32 3.03 -16.51
N ALA A 338 -25.94 2.08 -15.77
CA ALA A 338 -27.02 2.34 -14.81
C ALA A 338 -28.09 3.31 -15.36
N GLU A 339 -28.46 3.17 -16.64
CA GLU A 339 -29.43 4.01 -17.37
C GLU A 339 -29.10 5.51 -17.31
N GLY A 340 -27.79 5.86 -17.33
CA GLY A 340 -27.31 7.25 -17.31
C GLY A 340 -27.04 7.81 -15.91
N LEU A 341 -27.22 7.02 -14.87
CA LEU A 341 -26.87 7.41 -13.50
C LEU A 341 -25.36 7.29 -13.31
N THR A 342 -24.70 8.41 -12.99
CA THR A 342 -23.23 8.48 -12.87
C THR A 342 -22.81 8.82 -11.44
N PHE A 343 -21.85 8.08 -10.89
CA PHE A 343 -21.27 8.35 -9.58
C PHE A 343 -19.81 8.77 -9.71
N LEU A 344 -19.45 9.97 -9.18
CA LEU A 344 -18.08 10.44 -9.02
C LEU A 344 -17.64 10.14 -7.58
N PRO A 345 -16.63 9.24 -7.34
CA PRO A 345 -16.39 8.65 -6.03
C PRO A 345 -15.49 9.48 -5.10
N PHE A 346 -15.33 10.78 -5.31
CA PHE A 346 -14.33 11.63 -4.68
C PHE A 346 -14.73 12.21 -3.32
N GLY A 347 -15.51 11.46 -2.54
CA GLY A 347 -16.06 11.89 -1.25
C GLY A 347 -15.21 11.59 -0.01
N ASN A 348 -13.96 11.17 -0.17
CA ASN A 348 -13.07 10.78 0.93
C ASN A 348 -11.77 11.63 0.98
N GLY A 349 -11.93 12.94 1.03
CA GLY A 349 -10.80 13.88 1.10
C GLY A 349 -10.29 14.32 -0.27
N ALA A 350 -9.08 14.85 -0.28
CA ALA A 350 -8.41 15.29 -1.50
C ALA A 350 -7.91 14.09 -2.32
N GLU A 351 -8.09 14.17 -3.63
CA GLU A 351 -7.67 13.10 -4.55
C GLU A 351 -6.39 13.49 -5.29
N ARG A 352 -5.32 12.74 -5.05
CA ARG A 352 -4.03 12.99 -5.71
C ARG A 352 -4.13 12.87 -7.22
N VAL A 353 -4.86 11.88 -7.72
CA VAL A 353 -5.09 11.69 -9.17
C VAL A 353 -5.78 12.89 -9.84
N LEU A 354 -6.38 13.77 -9.06
CA LEU A 354 -6.99 15.03 -9.47
C LEU A 354 -6.23 16.24 -8.90
N GLU A 355 -4.89 16.15 -8.81
CA GLU A 355 -4.01 17.23 -8.35
C GLU A 355 -4.35 17.73 -6.93
N ASN A 356 -4.70 16.80 -6.04
CA ASN A 356 -5.13 17.06 -4.65
C ASN A 356 -6.40 17.92 -4.53
N ARG A 357 -7.26 17.96 -5.57
CA ARG A 357 -8.54 18.67 -5.51
C ARG A 357 -9.48 17.99 -4.52
N LEU A 358 -10.25 18.81 -3.79
CA LEU A 358 -11.28 18.38 -2.87
C LEU A 358 -12.65 18.59 -3.54
N LEU A 359 -13.20 17.56 -4.17
CA LEU A 359 -14.40 17.66 -5.00
C LEU A 359 -15.69 17.19 -4.30
N GLY A 360 -15.56 16.26 -3.34
CA GLY A 360 -16.71 15.55 -2.77
C GLY A 360 -17.26 14.46 -3.70
N GLY A 361 -18.04 13.54 -3.13
CA GLY A 361 -18.77 12.53 -3.90
C GLY A 361 -19.98 13.12 -4.58
N GLN A 362 -20.24 12.75 -5.84
CA GLN A 362 -21.38 13.28 -6.60
C GLN A 362 -22.16 12.17 -7.29
N LEU A 363 -23.47 12.26 -7.24
CA LEU A 363 -24.41 11.42 -7.99
C LEU A 363 -25.12 12.31 -9.02
N GLN A 364 -24.93 12.04 -10.30
CA GLN A 364 -25.45 12.86 -11.40
C GLN A 364 -26.39 12.06 -12.31
N GLY A 365 -27.31 12.75 -12.97
CA GLY A 365 -28.23 12.12 -13.93
C GLY A 365 -29.39 11.36 -13.30
N ILE A 366 -29.70 11.58 -12.02
CA ILE A 366 -30.78 10.86 -11.33
C ILE A 366 -32.15 11.19 -11.94
N ASN A 367 -32.93 10.14 -12.23
CA ASN A 367 -34.35 10.24 -12.65
C ASN A 367 -35.20 9.49 -11.63
N PHE A 368 -36.09 10.24 -10.94
CA PHE A 368 -36.92 9.72 -9.86
C PHE A 368 -38.00 8.71 -10.31
N ASN A 369 -38.28 8.63 -11.60
CA ASN A 369 -39.28 7.70 -12.14
C ASN A 369 -38.71 6.35 -12.56
N THR A 370 -37.38 6.27 -12.84
CA THR A 370 -36.74 5.06 -13.37
C THR A 370 -35.69 4.50 -12.46
N HIS A 371 -34.87 5.33 -11.81
CA HIS A 371 -33.75 4.86 -11.00
C HIS A 371 -34.22 4.29 -9.65
N THR A 372 -33.69 3.14 -9.32
CA THR A 372 -33.93 2.42 -8.07
C THR A 372 -32.60 2.28 -7.29
N PRO A 373 -32.59 1.78 -6.05
CA PRO A 373 -31.33 1.48 -5.35
C PRO A 373 -30.35 0.61 -6.15
N ALA A 374 -30.84 -0.33 -6.97
CA ALA A 374 -30.03 -1.18 -7.83
C ALA A 374 -29.16 -0.38 -8.82
N HIS A 375 -29.70 0.70 -9.38
CA HIS A 375 -28.98 1.60 -10.27
C HIS A 375 -27.87 2.36 -9.51
N VAL A 376 -28.15 2.79 -8.26
CA VAL A 376 -27.14 3.45 -7.41
C VAL A 376 -26.01 2.48 -7.06
N PHE A 377 -26.31 1.22 -6.77
CA PHE A 377 -25.31 0.19 -6.48
C PHE A 377 -24.40 -0.06 -7.67
N ARG A 378 -24.98 -0.16 -8.86
CA ARG A 378 -24.21 -0.32 -10.11
C ARG A 378 -23.37 0.93 -10.41
N ALA A 379 -23.98 2.11 -10.41
CA ALA A 379 -23.30 3.37 -10.68
C ALA A 379 -22.12 3.62 -9.71
N ALA A 380 -22.25 3.22 -8.44
CA ALA A 380 -21.17 3.33 -7.46
C ALA A 380 -19.98 2.42 -7.82
N GLN A 381 -20.22 1.15 -8.15
CA GLN A 381 -19.14 0.23 -8.54
C GLN A 381 -18.49 0.63 -9.87
N GLU A 382 -19.28 1.02 -10.87
CA GLU A 382 -18.76 1.52 -12.15
C GLU A 382 -17.98 2.83 -11.96
N GLY A 383 -18.47 3.77 -11.17
CA GLY A 383 -17.79 5.03 -10.86
C GLY A 383 -16.43 4.83 -10.19
N ILE A 384 -16.31 3.85 -9.30
CA ILE A 384 -15.02 3.45 -8.71
C ILE A 384 -14.08 2.92 -9.79
N VAL A 385 -14.56 2.02 -10.66
CA VAL A 385 -13.76 1.49 -11.77
C VAL A 385 -13.31 2.60 -12.71
N PHE A 386 -14.17 3.55 -13.03
CA PHE A 386 -13.85 4.66 -13.91
C PHE A 386 -12.81 5.61 -13.31
N ALA A 387 -12.86 5.84 -11.99
CA ALA A 387 -11.82 6.60 -11.31
C ALA A 387 -10.46 5.90 -11.33
N LEU A 388 -10.43 4.57 -11.18
CA LEU A 388 -9.22 3.77 -11.34
C LEU A 388 -8.71 3.79 -12.79
N GLN A 389 -9.61 3.71 -13.77
CA GLN A 389 -9.27 3.82 -15.20
C GLN A 389 -8.67 5.19 -15.54
N TYR A 390 -9.22 6.26 -14.98
CA TYR A 390 -8.68 7.61 -15.15
C TYR A 390 -7.21 7.67 -14.69
N GLY A 391 -6.91 7.12 -13.53
CA GLY A 391 -5.53 7.05 -13.03
C GLY A 391 -4.65 6.09 -13.83
N LEU A 392 -5.19 4.98 -14.33
CA LEU A 392 -4.46 4.06 -15.21
C LEU A 392 -4.05 4.73 -16.54
N GLN A 393 -4.83 5.69 -17.04
CA GLN A 393 -4.43 6.47 -18.22
C GLN A 393 -3.18 7.33 -17.92
N VAL A 394 -3.12 7.96 -16.74
CA VAL A 394 -1.92 8.68 -16.28
C VAL A 394 -0.71 7.74 -16.20
N MET A 395 -0.87 6.57 -15.62
CA MET A 395 0.22 5.58 -15.53
C MET A 395 0.66 5.08 -16.92
N LYS A 396 -0.26 4.96 -17.86
CA LYS A 396 0.03 4.59 -19.26
C LYS A 396 0.85 5.66 -19.99
N GLU A 397 0.58 6.94 -19.74
CA GLU A 397 1.39 8.08 -20.24
C GLU A 397 2.83 8.00 -19.71
N MET A 398 3.05 7.44 -18.52
CA MET A 398 4.37 7.20 -17.93
C MET A 398 5.05 5.91 -18.43
N GLY A 399 4.42 5.16 -19.33
CA GLY A 399 4.96 3.93 -19.92
C GLY A 399 4.54 2.62 -19.22
N VAL A 400 3.68 2.67 -18.22
CA VAL A 400 3.12 1.45 -17.59
C VAL A 400 2.06 0.87 -18.52
N GLN A 401 2.33 -0.29 -19.10
CA GLN A 401 1.36 -1.02 -19.92
C GLN A 401 0.51 -1.95 -19.05
N THR A 402 -0.79 -2.04 -19.35
CA THR A 402 -1.73 -2.80 -18.54
C THR A 402 -2.42 -3.86 -19.40
N HIS A 403 -1.78 -5.02 -19.57
CA HIS A 403 -2.38 -6.15 -20.26
C HIS A 403 -3.03 -7.15 -19.29
N THR A 404 -2.35 -7.41 -18.17
CA THR A 404 -2.82 -8.25 -17.10
C THR A 404 -2.71 -7.52 -15.77
N VAL A 405 -3.78 -7.57 -15.00
CA VAL A 405 -3.85 -6.97 -13.66
C VAL A 405 -4.08 -8.10 -12.66
N ARG A 406 -3.21 -8.20 -11.66
CA ARG A 406 -3.32 -9.19 -10.58
C ARG A 406 -3.90 -8.56 -9.32
N ALA A 407 -4.82 -9.27 -8.68
CA ALA A 407 -5.46 -8.84 -7.44
C ALA A 407 -5.64 -9.99 -6.47
N GLY A 408 -5.67 -9.68 -5.18
CA GLY A 408 -6.15 -10.62 -4.17
C GLY A 408 -7.67 -10.84 -4.30
N HIS A 409 -8.13 -12.07 -4.05
CA HIS A 409 -9.56 -12.38 -4.01
C HIS A 409 -10.18 -11.86 -2.71
N ALA A 410 -10.35 -10.55 -2.63
CA ALA A 410 -10.82 -9.83 -1.44
C ALA A 410 -11.54 -8.52 -1.81
N ASN A 411 -12.26 -7.94 -0.86
CA ASN A 411 -12.90 -6.63 -0.97
C ASN A 411 -13.82 -6.51 -2.19
N LEU A 412 -13.73 -5.43 -2.98
CA LEU A 412 -14.56 -5.23 -4.18
C LEU A 412 -14.30 -6.28 -5.27
N PHE A 413 -13.12 -6.91 -5.31
CA PHE A 413 -12.87 -8.03 -6.23
C PHE A 413 -13.65 -9.31 -5.88
N LEU A 414 -14.40 -9.36 -4.78
CA LEU A 414 -15.41 -10.38 -4.52
C LEU A 414 -16.67 -10.17 -5.38
N SER A 415 -16.97 -8.95 -5.83
CA SER A 415 -18.10 -8.65 -6.71
C SER A 415 -17.82 -9.08 -8.16
N PRO A 416 -18.61 -9.99 -8.74
CA PRO A 416 -18.48 -10.33 -10.17
C PRO A 416 -18.69 -9.13 -11.09
N LEU A 417 -19.63 -8.24 -10.73
CA LEU A 417 -19.90 -7.01 -11.48
C LEU A 417 -18.69 -6.07 -11.49
N PHE A 418 -18.05 -5.89 -10.34
CA PHE A 418 -16.86 -5.03 -10.25
C PHE A 418 -15.72 -5.56 -11.14
N ARG A 419 -15.50 -6.87 -11.12
CA ARG A 419 -14.49 -7.52 -11.97
C ARG A 419 -14.80 -7.37 -13.45
N GLU A 420 -16.07 -7.61 -13.85
CA GLU A 420 -16.54 -7.42 -15.23
C GLU A 420 -16.33 -5.97 -15.68
N ALA A 421 -16.80 -5.01 -14.88
CA ALA A 421 -16.63 -3.59 -15.17
C ALA A 421 -15.16 -3.19 -15.29
N PHE A 422 -14.30 -3.66 -14.37
CA PHE A 422 -12.86 -3.36 -14.40
C PHE A 422 -12.19 -3.94 -15.66
N ALA A 423 -12.39 -5.23 -15.96
CA ALA A 423 -11.79 -5.87 -17.13
C ALA A 423 -12.22 -5.18 -18.44
N ASN A 424 -13.52 -4.91 -18.62
CA ASN A 424 -14.04 -4.34 -19.85
C ASN A 424 -13.71 -2.84 -20.00
N THR A 425 -13.60 -2.08 -18.89
CA THR A 425 -13.22 -0.66 -18.94
C THR A 425 -11.73 -0.50 -19.25
N THR A 426 -10.88 -1.30 -18.64
CA THR A 426 -9.42 -1.20 -18.80
C THR A 426 -8.91 -1.94 -20.03
N GLY A 427 -9.65 -2.91 -20.53
CA GLY A 427 -9.23 -3.85 -21.58
C GLY A 427 -8.21 -4.88 -21.07
N ALA A 428 -8.01 -4.99 -19.77
CA ALA A 428 -7.03 -5.88 -19.15
C ALA A 428 -7.67 -7.17 -18.64
N THR A 429 -6.95 -8.28 -18.76
CA THR A 429 -7.27 -9.53 -18.08
C THR A 429 -7.04 -9.38 -16.59
N ILE A 430 -8.00 -9.77 -15.75
CA ILE A 430 -7.84 -9.80 -14.29
C ILE A 430 -7.54 -11.23 -13.85
N GLU A 431 -6.45 -11.40 -13.11
CA GLU A 431 -6.10 -12.64 -12.42
C GLU A 431 -6.27 -12.46 -10.90
N LEU A 432 -7.05 -13.34 -10.27
CA LEU A 432 -7.31 -13.32 -8.83
C LEU A 432 -6.55 -14.43 -8.12
N TYR A 433 -5.88 -14.06 -7.02
CA TYR A 433 -5.02 -14.94 -6.25
C TYR A 433 -5.44 -15.03 -4.77
N ASP A 434 -5.17 -16.20 -4.16
CA ASP A 434 -5.31 -16.43 -2.71
C ASP A 434 -4.01 -16.05 -2.00
N THR A 435 -3.83 -14.77 -1.75
CA THR A 435 -2.66 -14.24 -1.03
C THR A 435 -3.00 -12.92 -0.33
N ASP A 436 -2.15 -12.53 0.60
CA ASP A 436 -2.22 -11.25 1.32
C ASP A 436 -0.82 -10.73 1.66
N GLY A 437 -0.74 -9.54 2.29
CA GLY A 437 0.52 -8.89 2.63
C GLY A 437 1.41 -9.73 3.55
N ALA A 438 0.83 -10.43 4.53
CA ALA A 438 1.60 -11.27 5.45
C ALA A 438 2.19 -12.52 4.74
N GLN A 439 1.42 -13.14 3.85
CA GLN A 439 1.94 -14.25 3.02
C GLN A 439 3.04 -13.76 2.06
N GLY A 440 2.88 -12.58 1.47
CA GLY A 440 3.91 -11.93 0.64
C GLY A 440 5.21 -11.74 1.41
N ALA A 441 5.14 -11.16 2.61
CA ALA A 441 6.30 -10.95 3.47
C ALA A 441 6.98 -12.27 3.86
N ALA A 442 6.22 -13.34 4.13
CA ALA A 442 6.79 -14.67 4.40
C ALA A 442 7.54 -15.23 3.19
N ARG A 443 6.97 -15.14 1.98
CA ARG A 443 7.63 -15.57 0.73
C ARG A 443 8.93 -14.81 0.49
N ALA A 444 8.88 -13.50 0.71
CA ALA A 444 10.02 -12.60 0.56
C ALA A 444 11.14 -12.92 1.55
N ALA A 445 10.81 -13.26 2.79
CA ALA A 445 11.79 -13.75 3.75
C ALA A 445 12.47 -15.03 3.29
N GLY A 446 11.76 -15.90 2.57
CA GLY A 446 12.33 -17.10 1.96
C GLY A 446 13.39 -16.77 0.92
N ILE A 447 13.21 -15.71 0.14
CA ILE A 447 14.24 -15.21 -0.81
C ILE A 447 15.42 -14.63 -0.02
N GLY A 448 15.15 -13.74 0.95
CA GLY A 448 16.20 -13.09 1.74
C GLY A 448 17.07 -14.06 2.55
N THR A 449 16.54 -15.23 2.92
CA THR A 449 17.30 -16.31 3.59
C THR A 449 17.93 -17.31 2.63
N GLY A 450 17.70 -17.17 1.31
CA GLY A 450 18.19 -18.12 0.31
C GLY A 450 17.46 -19.47 0.28
N VAL A 451 16.31 -19.58 0.98
CA VAL A 451 15.44 -20.77 0.95
C VAL A 451 14.70 -20.85 -0.39
N PHE A 452 14.34 -19.71 -0.94
CA PHE A 452 13.73 -19.54 -2.25
C PHE A 452 14.58 -18.66 -3.16
N ASP A 453 14.48 -18.88 -4.45
CA ASP A 453 14.74 -17.88 -5.47
C ASP A 453 13.42 -17.17 -5.88
N PHE A 454 13.50 -16.15 -6.74
CA PHE A 454 12.31 -15.40 -7.20
C PHE A 454 11.30 -16.26 -7.95
N LYS A 455 11.70 -17.39 -8.51
CA LYS A 455 10.81 -18.32 -9.21
C LYS A 455 10.10 -19.25 -8.23
N SER A 456 10.85 -19.88 -7.33
CA SER A 456 10.32 -20.86 -6.37
C SER A 456 9.52 -20.23 -5.23
N ALA A 457 9.74 -18.95 -4.92
CA ALA A 457 8.98 -18.23 -3.91
C ALA A 457 7.46 -18.21 -4.18
N PHE A 458 7.05 -18.34 -5.42
CA PHE A 458 5.63 -18.34 -5.82
C PHE A 458 5.05 -19.73 -6.05
N ASN A 459 5.82 -20.79 -5.80
CA ASN A 459 5.27 -22.14 -5.71
C ASN A 459 4.19 -22.15 -4.61
N GLY A 460 2.99 -22.69 -4.93
CA GLY A 460 1.87 -22.68 -4.00
C GLY A 460 1.03 -21.39 -3.97
N LEU A 461 1.40 -20.33 -4.72
CA LEU A 461 0.50 -19.22 -4.99
C LEU A 461 -0.65 -19.74 -5.89
N THR A 462 -1.87 -19.65 -5.39
CA THR A 462 -3.04 -20.23 -6.06
C THR A 462 -3.82 -19.16 -6.80
N GLN A 463 -3.91 -19.28 -8.12
CA GLN A 463 -4.84 -18.48 -8.93
C GLN A 463 -6.25 -19.04 -8.76
N ILE A 464 -7.21 -18.19 -8.36
CA ILE A 464 -8.60 -18.56 -8.07
C ILE A 464 -9.48 -18.38 -9.28
N ALA A 465 -9.28 -17.30 -10.03
CA ALA A 465 -10.11 -16.95 -11.17
C ALA A 465 -9.36 -16.07 -12.17
N THR A 466 -9.83 -16.11 -13.42
CA THR A 466 -9.47 -15.19 -14.50
C THR A 466 -10.73 -14.53 -15.03
N VAL A 467 -10.69 -13.24 -15.31
CA VAL A 467 -11.76 -12.48 -15.96
C VAL A 467 -11.19 -11.78 -17.18
N GLU A 468 -11.63 -12.25 -18.34
CA GLU A 468 -11.21 -11.68 -19.63
C GLU A 468 -12.16 -10.54 -20.05
N PRO A 469 -11.66 -9.48 -20.71
CA PRO A 469 -12.50 -8.49 -21.32
C PRO A 469 -13.29 -9.07 -22.49
N LEU A 470 -14.56 -8.67 -22.64
CA LEU A 470 -15.47 -9.14 -23.70
C LEU A 470 -15.72 -7.99 -24.70
N ALA A 471 -15.47 -8.23 -25.99
CA ALA A 471 -15.50 -7.17 -27.02
C ALA A 471 -16.83 -6.41 -27.10
N ASP A 472 -17.95 -7.10 -26.92
CA ASP A 472 -19.30 -6.50 -26.92
C ASP A 472 -19.59 -5.64 -25.67
N LEU A 473 -18.92 -5.92 -24.55
CA LEU A 473 -19.01 -5.14 -23.32
C LEU A 473 -18.02 -3.97 -23.30
N GLN A 474 -16.85 -4.13 -23.90
CA GLN A 474 -15.84 -3.08 -23.96
C GLN A 474 -16.38 -1.77 -24.59
N GLU A 475 -17.13 -1.88 -25.71
CA GLU A 475 -17.74 -0.72 -26.35
C GLU A 475 -18.75 -0.02 -25.40
N LYS A 476 -19.58 -0.81 -24.71
CA LYS A 476 -20.56 -0.26 -23.77
C LYS A 476 -19.88 0.46 -22.59
N TYR A 477 -18.85 -0.16 -21.99
CA TYR A 477 -18.10 0.45 -20.90
C TYR A 477 -17.29 1.66 -21.35
N ALA A 478 -16.71 1.65 -22.56
CA ALA A 478 -16.02 2.82 -23.12
C ALA A 478 -16.97 4.01 -23.29
N ASN A 479 -18.17 3.79 -23.81
CA ASN A 479 -19.20 4.83 -23.95
C ASN A 479 -19.63 5.37 -22.58
N THR A 480 -19.82 4.49 -21.60
CA THR A 480 -20.18 4.88 -20.24
C THR A 480 -19.06 5.65 -19.55
N TYR A 481 -17.81 5.20 -19.72
CA TYR A 481 -16.65 5.91 -19.20
C TYR A 481 -16.52 7.32 -19.78
N ALA A 482 -16.77 7.51 -21.09
CA ALA A 482 -16.76 8.82 -21.70
C ALA A 482 -17.82 9.78 -21.08
N VAL A 483 -19.01 9.30 -20.76
CA VAL A 483 -20.02 10.07 -20.04
C VAL A 483 -19.55 10.45 -18.62
N TRP A 484 -18.94 9.50 -17.92
CA TRP A 484 -18.36 9.73 -16.60
C TRP A 484 -17.21 10.77 -16.64
N GLU A 485 -16.33 10.68 -17.63
CA GLU A 485 -15.23 11.62 -17.81
C GLU A 485 -15.73 13.03 -18.12
N GLU A 486 -16.75 13.16 -18.94
CA GLU A 486 -17.43 14.45 -19.20
C GLU A 486 -18.10 15.03 -17.94
N ALA A 487 -18.65 14.17 -17.08
CA ALA A 487 -19.19 14.60 -15.79
C ALA A 487 -18.08 15.10 -14.86
N LEU A 488 -16.91 14.45 -14.85
CA LEU A 488 -15.74 14.87 -14.08
C LEU A 488 -15.18 16.23 -14.56
N LYS A 489 -15.11 16.46 -15.87
CA LYS A 489 -14.61 17.73 -16.45
C LYS A 489 -15.47 18.95 -16.10
N LYS A 490 -16.73 18.75 -15.71
CA LYS A 490 -17.67 19.84 -15.39
C LYS A 490 -17.54 20.34 -13.94
N ILE A 491 -16.73 19.68 -13.13
CA ILE A 491 -16.51 20.02 -11.73
C ILE A 491 -15.02 20.33 -11.50
#